data_c9b01005284dd634f9cf835321e17141
#
_entry.id   c9b01005284dd634f9cf835321e17141
#
_cell.length_a   1.000
_cell.length_b   1.000
_cell.length_c   1.000
_cell.angle_alpha   90.00
_cell.angle_beta   90.00
_cell.angle_gamma   90.00
#
_symmetry.space_group_name_H-M   'P 1'
#
loop_
_entity.id
_entity.type
_entity.pdbx_description
1 polymer ?
#
loop_
_entity_poly.entity_id
_entity_poly.type
_entity_poly.pdbx_seq_one_letter_code
_entity_poly.pdbx_strand_id
1 'polypeptide(L)'
;MTTTLHKTSALSSSHFDAKLCVLLADVMDTYVASKTGPVALTPEILPGTDLSKDWDILGYLIANQEMHDIGNDGPRMVFFGVLAKSKAVDEMYAVLLRGTEGWREWVANCHVMQTDYLMPALPGACVDGALVCFPGGDCGDVEQGFFSIYSSMRYLPVAGGGAKNAWQGIAQEVTDPAATLFVAGHSMGAALATYLTFDLAQQAARQAYGVFVASPKPGDADFAKAFDAAVLDYVVYDNVRDIVPDMPPALLGYTPLPRRVYLTEHSSQAVIKDELRSNHHALCYAAMLHYPLKSLEQWKALLVRDDCAADCIQGATPLLELVA
;
A
#
# COMPACT_ATOMS: atom_id res chain seq x y z
N MET A 1 -24.17 11.78 20.58
CA MET A 1 -22.93 11.60 19.84
C MET A 1 -22.92 10.17 19.28
N THR A 2 -23.72 9.84 18.27
CA THR A 2 -23.85 8.43 17.80
C THR A 2 -24.37 8.40 16.37
N THR A 3 -23.75 9.14 15.44
CA THR A 3 -24.27 9.16 14.05
C THR A 3 -23.19 9.06 12.96
N THR A 4 -21.92 8.87 13.32
CA THR A 4 -20.81 8.87 12.34
C THR A 4 -20.31 7.48 11.98
N LEU A 5 -20.67 6.43 12.72
CA LEU A 5 -20.18 5.05 12.54
C LEU A 5 -20.85 4.24 11.41
N HIS A 6 -21.95 4.73 10.82
CA HIS A 6 -22.70 3.98 9.81
C HIS A 6 -22.40 4.31 8.35
N LYS A 7 -21.61 5.36 8.08
CA LYS A 7 -21.26 5.70 6.68
C LYS A 7 -20.04 4.95 6.12
N THR A 8 -19.10 4.56 6.95
CA THR A 8 -17.89 3.84 6.54
C THR A 8 -18.15 2.38 6.18
N SER A 9 -19.09 1.71 6.83
CA SER A 9 -19.38 0.29 6.57
C SER A 9 -20.01 -0.01 5.21
N ALA A 10 -20.54 0.99 4.53
CA ALA A 10 -21.17 0.82 3.21
C ALA A 10 -20.19 1.01 2.03
N LEU A 11 -18.99 1.56 2.26
CA LEU A 11 -18.00 1.82 1.22
C LEU A 11 -16.92 0.73 1.12
N SER A 12 -16.68 -0.05 2.16
CA SER A 12 -15.79 -1.22 2.10
C SER A 12 -16.55 -2.45 1.63
N SER A 13 -16.96 -2.46 0.38
CA SER A 13 -17.34 -3.70 -0.26
C SER A 13 -16.04 -4.36 -0.76
N SER A 14 -15.95 -5.68 -0.69
CA SER A 14 -14.85 -6.46 -1.28
C SER A 14 -14.57 -6.07 -2.75
N HIS A 15 -15.56 -5.55 -3.47
CA HIS A 15 -15.44 -5.02 -4.82
C HIS A 15 -14.63 -3.73 -4.92
N PHE A 16 -14.70 -2.84 -3.93
CA PHE A 16 -13.88 -1.63 -3.94
C PHE A 16 -12.43 -1.97 -3.59
N ASP A 17 -12.22 -2.87 -2.65
CA ASP A 17 -10.89 -3.35 -2.29
C ASP A 17 -10.23 -4.10 -3.46
N ALA A 18 -11.02 -4.88 -4.23
CA ALA A 18 -10.57 -5.49 -5.48
C ALA A 18 -10.16 -4.45 -6.53
N LYS A 19 -10.88 -3.32 -6.63
CA LYS A 19 -10.49 -2.21 -7.50
C LYS A 19 -9.18 -1.56 -7.03
N LEU A 20 -8.97 -1.40 -5.73
CA LEU A 20 -7.70 -0.89 -5.20
C LEU A 20 -6.53 -1.80 -5.58
N CYS A 21 -6.71 -3.14 -5.61
CA CYS A 21 -5.67 -4.04 -6.09
C CYS A 21 -5.29 -3.80 -7.56
N VAL A 22 -6.27 -3.51 -8.43
CA VAL A 22 -6.01 -3.14 -9.83
C VAL A 22 -5.25 -1.82 -9.92
N LEU A 23 -5.66 -0.82 -9.14
CA LEU A 23 -4.97 0.48 -9.11
C LEU A 23 -3.54 0.36 -8.56
N LEU A 24 -3.30 -0.54 -7.61
CA LEU A 24 -1.94 -0.83 -7.11
C LEU A 24 -1.06 -1.47 -8.19
N ALA A 25 -1.63 -2.33 -9.04
CA ALA A 25 -0.92 -2.86 -10.20
C ALA A 25 -0.57 -1.74 -11.20
N ASP A 26 -1.52 -0.84 -11.50
CA ASP A 26 -1.27 0.35 -12.36
C ASP A 26 -0.12 1.22 -11.83
N VAL A 27 -0.05 1.42 -10.49
CA VAL A 27 1.04 2.20 -9.87
C VAL A 27 2.39 1.48 -10.01
N MET A 28 2.40 0.13 -9.91
CA MET A 28 3.61 -0.67 -10.10
C MET A 28 4.08 -0.63 -11.55
N ASP A 29 3.19 -0.78 -12.52
CA ASP A 29 3.49 -0.69 -13.96
C ASP A 29 4.09 0.68 -14.32
N THR A 30 3.56 1.74 -13.72
CA THR A 30 4.10 3.10 -13.86
C THR A 30 5.54 3.18 -13.41
N TYR A 31 5.86 2.57 -12.27
CA TYR A 31 7.23 2.53 -11.77
C TYR A 31 8.16 1.78 -12.73
N VAL A 32 7.73 0.61 -13.23
CA VAL A 32 8.50 -0.18 -14.18
C VAL A 32 8.77 0.62 -15.45
N ALA A 33 7.75 1.25 -16.01
CA ALA A 33 7.89 2.12 -17.20
C ALA A 33 8.83 3.31 -16.93
N SER A 34 8.87 3.82 -15.71
CA SER A 34 9.74 4.95 -15.33
C SER A 34 11.22 4.62 -15.34
N LYS A 35 11.61 3.34 -15.22
CA LYS A 35 13.01 2.92 -15.22
C LYS A 35 13.67 3.03 -16.59
N THR A 36 12.90 2.98 -17.66
CA THR A 36 13.41 2.92 -19.05
C THR A 36 13.59 4.30 -19.70
N GLY A 37 13.25 5.38 -19.00
CA GLY A 37 13.38 6.74 -19.54
C GLY A 37 13.49 7.83 -18.47
N PRO A 38 13.83 9.07 -18.87
CA PRO A 38 13.76 10.21 -17.95
C PRO A 38 12.28 10.54 -17.70
N VAL A 39 11.71 9.95 -16.67
CA VAL A 39 10.32 10.21 -16.33
C VAL A 39 10.25 11.49 -15.51
N ALA A 40 9.76 12.55 -16.15
CA ALA A 40 9.21 13.65 -15.41
C ALA A 40 7.97 13.13 -14.64
N LEU A 41 7.93 13.33 -13.33
CA LEU A 41 6.74 13.05 -12.52
C LEU A 41 5.67 14.11 -12.92
N THR A 42 4.86 13.77 -13.92
CA THR A 42 3.76 14.60 -14.42
C THR A 42 2.46 13.82 -14.28
N PRO A 43 1.30 14.48 -14.19
CA PRO A 43 -0.01 13.80 -14.15
C PRO A 43 -0.24 12.84 -15.32
N GLU A 44 0.53 12.98 -16.41
CA GLU A 44 0.44 12.19 -17.62
C GLU A 44 1.20 10.86 -17.56
N ILE A 45 1.91 10.58 -16.47
CA ILE A 45 2.69 9.33 -16.32
C ILE A 45 1.79 8.07 -16.43
N LEU A 46 0.49 8.22 -16.17
CA LEU A 46 -0.47 7.13 -16.13
C LEU A 46 -1.50 7.16 -17.28
N PRO A 47 -1.15 7.58 -18.52
CA PRO A 47 -2.13 7.67 -19.58
C PRO A 47 -2.70 6.28 -19.92
N GLY A 48 -4.03 6.20 -19.92
CA GLY A 48 -4.74 4.98 -20.30
C GLY A 48 -4.83 3.90 -19.23
N THR A 49 -4.43 4.16 -17.98
CA THR A 49 -4.69 3.31 -16.83
C THR A 49 -6.09 3.55 -16.27
N ASP A 50 -6.63 2.58 -15.50
CA ASP A 50 -7.89 2.78 -14.76
C ASP A 50 -7.73 3.90 -13.73
N LEU A 51 -6.53 4.07 -13.18
CA LEU A 51 -6.23 5.15 -12.27
C LEU A 51 -6.45 6.52 -12.94
N SER A 52 -5.85 6.80 -14.10
CA SER A 52 -5.97 8.09 -14.78
C SER A 52 -7.39 8.36 -15.30
N LYS A 53 -8.15 7.31 -15.60
CA LYS A 53 -9.53 7.41 -16.08
C LYS A 53 -10.49 7.87 -14.99
N ASP A 54 -10.40 7.28 -13.80
CA ASP A 54 -11.39 7.45 -12.74
C ASP A 54 -10.91 8.37 -11.60
N TRP A 55 -9.63 8.76 -11.60
CA TRP A 55 -9.00 9.52 -10.53
C TRP A 55 -8.18 10.70 -11.05
N ASP A 56 -8.17 11.79 -10.30
CA ASP A 56 -7.28 12.93 -10.48
C ASP A 56 -6.08 12.77 -9.56
N ILE A 57 -4.86 12.76 -10.13
CA ILE A 57 -3.63 12.67 -9.34
C ILE A 57 -3.35 14.04 -8.72
N LEU A 58 -3.30 14.10 -7.40
CA LEU A 58 -3.00 15.32 -6.64
C LEU A 58 -1.52 15.45 -6.30
N GLY A 59 -0.83 14.35 -6.15
CA GLY A 59 0.60 14.35 -5.85
C GLY A 59 1.22 12.98 -5.88
N TYR A 60 2.55 12.97 -5.84
CA TYR A 60 3.38 11.79 -5.91
C TYR A 60 4.04 11.52 -4.56
N LEU A 61 4.19 10.24 -4.24
CA LEU A 61 5.00 9.77 -3.12
C LEU A 61 6.33 9.26 -3.66
N ILE A 62 7.42 9.86 -3.22
CA ILE A 62 8.77 9.53 -3.59
C ILE A 62 9.57 9.18 -2.32
N ALA A 63 10.48 8.20 -2.41
CA ALA A 63 11.32 7.81 -1.29
C ALA A 63 12.67 7.30 -1.78
N ASN A 64 13.63 7.20 -0.88
CA ASN A 64 14.91 6.54 -1.15
C ASN A 64 14.70 5.02 -1.13
N GLN A 65 14.99 4.34 -2.23
CA GLN A 65 14.86 2.89 -2.34
C GLN A 65 16.07 2.14 -1.77
N GLU A 66 17.20 2.79 -1.61
CA GLU A 66 18.44 2.15 -1.19
C GLU A 66 18.41 1.84 0.31
N MET A 67 18.16 0.57 0.64
CA MET A 67 18.20 0.10 2.03
C MET A 67 19.64 0.04 2.58
N HIS A 68 20.66 -0.12 1.74
CA HIS A 68 22.06 -0.35 2.19
C HIS A 68 23.14 0.16 1.24
N ASP A 69 22.84 0.72 0.09
CA ASP A 69 23.88 1.13 -0.85
C ASP A 69 24.26 2.59 -0.63
N ILE A 70 25.31 2.79 0.19
CA ILE A 70 26.05 4.05 0.27
C ILE A 70 26.96 4.10 -0.97
N GLY A 71 26.36 4.00 -2.16
CA GLY A 71 27.06 4.23 -3.41
C GLY A 71 27.46 5.72 -3.51
N ASN A 72 28.50 5.99 -4.28
CA ASN A 72 29.04 7.35 -4.46
C ASN A 72 28.08 8.37 -5.08
N ASP A 73 26.87 7.97 -5.48
CA ASP A 73 25.90 8.81 -6.22
C ASP A 73 24.85 9.50 -5.32
N GLY A 74 24.86 9.24 -4.02
CA GLY A 74 23.89 9.80 -3.05
C GLY A 74 22.50 9.14 -3.12
N PRO A 75 21.60 9.49 -2.19
CA PRO A 75 20.26 8.86 -2.10
C PRO A 75 19.42 9.19 -3.34
N ARG A 76 18.99 8.17 -4.06
CA ARG A 76 18.12 8.30 -5.23
C ARG A 76 16.66 8.22 -4.83
N MET A 77 15.96 9.35 -4.91
CA MET A 77 14.52 9.41 -4.72
C MET A 77 13.82 8.79 -5.94
N VAL A 78 13.01 7.78 -5.69
CA VAL A 78 12.23 7.08 -6.72
C VAL A 78 10.74 7.15 -6.41
N PHE A 79 9.92 6.91 -7.43
CA PHE A 79 8.47 6.88 -7.33
C PHE A 79 8.00 5.67 -6.49
N PHE A 80 7.16 5.92 -5.48
CA PHE A 80 6.54 4.90 -4.64
C PHE A 80 5.03 4.86 -4.74
N GLY A 81 4.38 5.95 -5.12
CA GLY A 81 2.93 5.96 -5.18
C GLY A 81 2.33 7.33 -5.47
N VAL A 82 1.03 7.40 -5.30
CA VAL A 82 0.23 8.61 -5.58
C VAL A 82 -0.77 8.89 -4.46
N LEU A 83 -1.13 10.18 -4.31
CA LEU A 83 -2.40 10.59 -3.74
C LEU A 83 -3.33 10.98 -4.89
N ALA A 84 -4.52 10.41 -4.94
CA ALA A 84 -5.50 10.64 -5.98
C ALA A 84 -6.88 10.96 -5.39
N LYS A 85 -7.65 11.82 -6.08
CA LYS A 85 -9.05 12.15 -5.76
C LYS A 85 -9.97 11.48 -6.78
N SER A 86 -11.05 10.86 -6.31
CA SER A 86 -12.05 10.23 -7.18
C SER A 86 -12.78 11.29 -8.03
N LYS A 87 -12.97 10.99 -9.33
CA LYS A 87 -13.80 11.78 -10.23
C LYS A 87 -15.29 11.48 -10.09
N ALA A 88 -15.62 10.30 -9.57
CA ALA A 88 -16.99 9.79 -9.47
C ALA A 88 -17.65 10.04 -8.12
N VAL A 89 -16.85 10.07 -7.05
CA VAL A 89 -17.33 10.23 -5.67
C VAL A 89 -16.67 11.44 -5.05
N ASP A 90 -17.51 12.40 -4.66
CA ASP A 90 -17.00 13.62 -4.04
C ASP A 90 -16.33 13.34 -2.68
N GLU A 91 -15.29 14.09 -2.38
CA GLU A 91 -14.48 13.98 -1.15
C GLU A 91 -14.01 12.53 -0.84
N MET A 92 -13.73 11.74 -1.89
CA MET A 92 -13.09 10.45 -1.78
C MET A 92 -11.66 10.51 -2.32
N TYR A 93 -10.71 10.07 -1.51
CA TYR A 93 -9.29 10.10 -1.81
C TYR A 93 -8.66 8.72 -1.60
N ALA A 94 -7.62 8.40 -2.34
CA ALA A 94 -6.84 7.20 -2.16
C ALA A 94 -5.33 7.50 -2.23
N VAL A 95 -4.59 7.03 -1.26
CA VAL A 95 -3.14 6.86 -1.34
C VAL A 95 -2.86 5.44 -1.79
N LEU A 96 -2.06 5.29 -2.84
CA LEU A 96 -1.73 4.00 -3.44
C LEU A 96 -0.21 3.84 -3.43
N LEU A 97 0.30 2.82 -2.71
CA LEU A 97 1.73 2.55 -2.56
C LEU A 97 2.11 1.22 -3.23
N ARG A 98 3.07 1.28 -4.18
CA ARG A 98 3.57 0.13 -4.89
C ARG A 98 4.43 -0.79 -4.03
N GLY A 99 4.51 -2.06 -4.42
CA GLY A 99 5.51 -3.01 -3.94
C GLY A 99 6.90 -2.79 -4.55
N THR A 100 7.74 -3.80 -4.46
CA THR A 100 9.06 -3.87 -5.10
C THR A 100 9.10 -4.94 -6.18
N GLU A 101 9.83 -4.72 -7.27
CA GLU A 101 10.12 -5.77 -8.26
C GLU A 101 11.03 -6.86 -7.69
N GLY A 102 11.97 -6.47 -6.82
CA GLY A 102 12.97 -7.36 -6.21
C GLY A 102 12.46 -8.10 -4.98
N TRP A 103 11.15 -8.32 -4.81
CA TRP A 103 10.60 -8.96 -3.62
C TRP A 103 11.18 -10.36 -3.35
N ARG A 104 11.54 -11.12 -4.41
CA ARG A 104 12.20 -12.44 -4.27
C ARG A 104 13.59 -12.33 -3.68
N GLU A 105 14.36 -11.34 -4.12
CA GLU A 105 15.69 -11.04 -3.60
C GLU A 105 15.57 -10.54 -2.16
N TRP A 106 14.55 -9.72 -1.89
CA TRP A 106 14.26 -9.27 -0.53
C TRP A 106 13.91 -10.45 0.38
N VAL A 107 13.02 -11.35 -0.03
CA VAL A 107 12.67 -12.56 0.73
C VAL A 107 13.90 -13.46 0.95
N ALA A 108 14.75 -13.62 -0.06
CA ALA A 108 15.95 -14.45 0.01
C ALA A 108 17.06 -13.85 0.89
N ASN A 109 17.17 -12.51 0.89
CA ASN A 109 18.22 -11.76 1.58
C ASN A 109 17.70 -11.04 2.83
N CYS A 110 16.58 -11.47 3.39
CA CYS A 110 15.89 -10.80 4.49
C CYS A 110 16.86 -10.53 5.66
N HIS A 111 17.56 -9.40 5.60
CA HIS A 111 18.33 -8.85 6.71
C HIS A 111 17.34 -8.23 7.70
N VAL A 112 16.83 -9.07 8.56
CA VAL A 112 15.73 -8.75 9.44
C VAL A 112 16.28 -8.09 10.69
N MET A 113 16.49 -6.79 10.63
CA MET A 113 16.81 -5.98 11.80
C MET A 113 15.57 -5.20 12.22
N GLN A 114 15.28 -5.22 13.51
CA GLN A 114 14.26 -4.37 14.12
C GLN A 114 14.86 -3.03 14.55
N THR A 115 14.07 -1.99 14.53
CA THR A 115 14.37 -0.67 15.06
C THR A 115 13.14 -0.09 15.72
N ASP A 116 13.32 0.74 16.72
CA ASP A 116 12.22 1.46 17.35
C ASP A 116 11.41 2.23 16.31
N TYR A 117 10.08 2.20 16.43
CA TYR A 117 9.22 3.06 15.62
C TYR A 117 9.40 4.51 16.07
N LEU A 118 10.18 5.23 15.32
CA LEU A 118 10.47 6.62 15.54
C LEU A 118 9.61 7.46 14.59
N MET A 119 8.61 8.14 15.12
CA MET A 119 7.82 9.05 14.30
C MET A 119 8.72 10.04 13.57
N PRO A 120 8.47 10.29 12.25
CA PRO A 120 9.20 11.33 11.53
C PRO A 120 9.00 12.66 12.24
N ALA A 121 10.02 13.13 12.95
CA ALA A 121 9.94 14.37 13.73
C ALA A 121 9.52 15.53 12.82
N LEU A 122 8.59 16.35 13.31
CA LEU A 122 8.34 17.68 12.74
C LEU A 122 9.68 18.45 12.70
N PRO A 123 10.03 19.12 11.58
CA PRO A 123 11.14 20.05 11.57
C PRO A 123 10.87 21.11 12.66
N GLY A 124 11.59 21.05 13.76
CA GLY A 124 11.44 21.96 14.90
C GLY A 124 11.00 21.31 16.22
N ALA A 125 10.68 20.02 16.26
CA ALA A 125 10.30 19.31 17.48
C ALA A 125 11.45 18.47 18.10
N CYS A 126 12.72 18.82 17.84
CA CYS A 126 13.83 18.34 18.65
C CYS A 126 13.92 19.21 19.91
N VAL A 127 13.29 18.80 20.97
CA VAL A 127 13.63 19.27 22.31
C VAL A 127 14.62 18.26 22.88
N ASP A 128 15.89 18.67 23.00
CA ASP A 128 16.99 17.98 23.70
C ASP A 128 17.39 16.58 23.20
N GLY A 129 17.29 16.30 21.89
CA GLY A 129 17.77 15.03 21.32
C GLY A 129 16.96 13.80 21.74
N ALA A 130 15.85 13.98 22.42
CA ALA A 130 14.91 12.90 22.73
C ALA A 130 13.83 12.84 21.64
N LEU A 131 13.74 11.71 20.96
CA LEU A 131 12.65 11.36 20.07
C LEU A 131 11.35 11.31 20.91
N VAL A 132 10.38 12.14 20.54
CA VAL A 132 9.10 12.16 21.22
C VAL A 132 8.28 11.00 20.67
N CYS A 133 8.40 9.83 21.28
CA CYS A 133 7.28 8.90 21.34
C CYS A 133 6.12 9.59 22.05
N PHE A 134 4.88 9.28 21.70
CA PHE A 134 3.72 9.88 22.33
C PHE A 134 3.80 9.89 23.86
N PRO A 135 3.15 10.86 24.52
CA PRO A 135 3.07 10.85 25.97
C PRO A 135 2.45 9.53 26.45
N GLY A 136 3.29 8.59 26.83
CA GLY A 136 2.88 7.38 27.53
C GLY A 136 3.12 6.02 26.88
N GLY A 137 3.82 5.88 25.74
CA GLY A 137 3.95 4.54 25.17
C GLY A 137 5.14 4.34 24.22
N ASP A 138 5.84 3.26 24.44
CA ASP A 138 6.66 2.56 23.48
C ASP A 138 5.72 2.03 22.38
N CYS A 139 5.95 2.45 21.13
CA CYS A 139 5.13 1.99 20.00
C CYS A 139 5.62 0.67 19.41
N GLY A 140 6.60 0.02 20.05
CA GLY A 140 7.21 -1.22 19.60
C GLY A 140 8.25 -1.03 18.48
N ASP A 141 8.80 -2.15 18.05
CA ASP A 141 9.83 -2.22 17.03
C ASP A 141 9.25 -2.53 15.65
N VAL A 142 9.87 -1.96 14.62
CA VAL A 142 9.49 -2.13 13.21
C VAL A 142 10.64 -2.69 12.37
N GLU A 143 10.32 -3.20 11.19
CA GLU A 143 11.32 -3.66 10.23
C GLU A 143 12.12 -2.46 9.71
N GLN A 144 13.43 -2.49 9.94
CA GLN A 144 14.33 -1.36 9.72
C GLN A 144 14.37 -0.90 8.27
N GLY A 145 14.36 -1.84 7.32
CA GLY A 145 14.42 -1.53 5.89
C GLY A 145 13.17 -0.80 5.42
N PHE A 146 11.99 -1.29 5.77
CA PHE A 146 10.73 -0.63 5.44
C PHE A 146 10.63 0.74 6.10
N PHE A 147 11.03 0.81 7.36
CA PHE A 147 10.99 2.06 8.11
C PHE A 147 11.98 3.10 7.56
N SER A 148 13.16 2.69 7.11
CA SER A 148 14.13 3.55 6.44
C SER A 148 13.56 4.16 5.16
N ILE A 149 12.90 3.34 4.31
CA ILE A 149 12.23 3.83 3.11
C ILE A 149 11.11 4.81 3.49
N TYR A 150 10.24 4.44 4.44
CA TYR A 150 9.12 5.27 4.87
C TYR A 150 9.60 6.62 5.44
N SER A 151 10.61 6.62 6.30
CA SER A 151 11.16 7.84 6.92
C SER A 151 11.71 8.82 5.88
N SER A 152 12.22 8.30 4.76
CA SER A 152 12.67 9.11 3.62
C SER A 152 11.53 9.61 2.74
N MET A 153 10.29 9.08 2.91
CA MET A 153 9.17 9.33 2.00
C MET A 153 8.72 10.79 2.03
N ARG A 154 8.53 11.35 0.84
CA ARG A 154 8.08 12.72 0.63
C ARG A 154 6.88 12.74 -0.29
N TYR A 155 5.97 13.65 -0.01
CA TYR A 155 4.86 14.03 -0.86
C TYR A 155 5.25 15.21 -1.75
N LEU A 156 5.06 15.06 -3.04
CA LEU A 156 5.32 16.06 -4.07
C LEU A 156 3.99 16.44 -4.74
N PRO A 157 3.41 17.62 -4.44
CA PRO A 157 2.13 18.01 -5.00
C PRO A 157 2.23 18.33 -6.50
N VAL A 158 1.23 17.89 -7.29
CA VAL A 158 1.12 18.22 -8.72
C VAL A 158 0.91 19.72 -8.95
N ALA A 159 0.17 20.37 -8.08
CA ALA A 159 -0.07 21.82 -8.14
C ALA A 159 1.19 22.68 -7.95
N GLY A 160 2.33 22.04 -7.70
CA GLY A 160 3.58 22.73 -7.41
C GLY A 160 3.80 22.99 -5.92
N GLY A 161 5.03 23.38 -5.59
CA GLY A 161 5.47 23.55 -4.20
C GLY A 161 6.60 22.61 -3.84
N GLY A 162 7.20 22.79 -2.68
CA GLY A 162 8.29 21.94 -2.20
C GLY A 162 7.80 20.56 -1.73
N ALA A 163 8.69 19.56 -1.78
CA ALA A 163 8.43 18.26 -1.20
C ALA A 163 8.20 18.38 0.32
N LYS A 164 7.18 17.69 0.83
CA LYS A 164 6.79 17.66 2.24
C LYS A 164 6.97 16.25 2.79
N ASN A 165 7.00 16.10 4.11
CA ASN A 165 6.84 14.78 4.69
C ASN A 165 5.52 14.15 4.19
N ALA A 166 5.50 12.83 3.95
CA ALA A 166 4.38 12.17 3.30
C ALA A 166 3.05 12.40 4.01
N TRP A 167 2.97 12.12 5.32
CA TRP A 167 1.72 12.29 6.06
C TRP A 167 1.29 13.76 6.15
N GLN A 168 2.25 14.71 6.31
CA GLN A 168 1.95 16.15 6.35
C GLN A 168 1.39 16.64 5.02
N GLY A 169 1.99 16.24 3.91
CA GLY A 169 1.53 16.60 2.58
C GLY A 169 0.12 16.11 2.31
N ILE A 170 -0.15 14.85 2.64
CA ILE A 170 -1.48 14.24 2.48
C ILE A 170 -2.52 14.95 3.37
N ALA A 171 -2.20 15.20 4.64
CA ALA A 171 -3.12 15.90 5.56
C ALA A 171 -3.44 17.33 5.12
N GLN A 172 -2.50 18.00 4.44
CA GLN A 172 -2.70 19.33 3.88
C GLN A 172 -3.52 19.34 2.58
N GLU A 173 -3.47 18.28 1.79
CA GLU A 173 -4.32 18.13 0.60
C GLU A 173 -5.74 17.72 0.95
N VAL A 174 -5.89 16.80 1.91
CA VAL A 174 -7.19 16.26 2.33
C VAL A 174 -7.64 16.97 3.59
N THR A 175 -8.11 18.20 3.43
CA THR A 175 -8.43 19.09 4.56
C THR A 175 -9.82 18.88 5.17
N ASP A 176 -10.79 18.37 4.37
CA ASP A 176 -12.14 18.11 4.89
C ASP A 176 -12.11 16.93 5.87
N PRO A 177 -12.43 17.10 7.15
CA PRO A 177 -12.47 16.02 8.11
C PRO A 177 -13.53 14.95 7.80
N ALA A 178 -14.52 15.27 6.98
CA ALA A 178 -15.56 14.33 6.53
C ALA A 178 -15.17 13.56 5.27
N ALA A 179 -14.08 13.93 4.60
CA ALA A 179 -13.62 13.23 3.40
C ALA A 179 -13.21 11.79 3.73
N THR A 180 -13.51 10.88 2.82
CA THR A 180 -13.09 9.48 2.90
C THR A 180 -11.68 9.34 2.33
N LEU A 181 -10.74 8.87 3.14
CA LEU A 181 -9.36 8.62 2.73
C LEU A 181 -9.04 7.14 2.85
N PHE A 182 -8.68 6.52 1.73
CA PHE A 182 -8.10 5.19 1.69
C PHE A 182 -6.58 5.27 1.64
N VAL A 183 -5.90 4.36 2.35
CA VAL A 183 -4.46 4.16 2.23
C VAL A 183 -4.24 2.69 1.88
N ALA A 184 -3.88 2.43 0.64
CA ALA A 184 -3.71 1.08 0.14
C ALA A 184 -2.25 0.82 -0.27
N GLY A 185 -1.78 -0.40 -0.03
CA GLY A 185 -0.46 -0.84 -0.45
C GLY A 185 -0.42 -2.33 -0.75
N HIS A 186 0.51 -2.71 -1.63
CA HIS A 186 0.77 -4.10 -1.98
C HIS A 186 2.21 -4.48 -1.63
N SER A 187 2.41 -5.68 -1.05
CA SER A 187 3.76 -6.17 -0.74
C SER A 187 4.49 -5.21 0.22
N MET A 188 5.73 -4.85 -0.06
CA MET A 188 6.46 -3.80 0.67
C MET A 188 5.64 -2.51 0.80
N GLY A 189 4.89 -2.12 -0.23
CA GLY A 189 4.01 -0.95 -0.18
C GLY A 189 2.92 -1.05 0.88
N ALA A 190 2.49 -2.27 1.26
CA ALA A 190 1.55 -2.48 2.35
C ALA A 190 2.18 -2.19 3.71
N ALA A 191 3.45 -2.54 3.93
CA ALA A 191 4.17 -2.16 5.14
C ALA A 191 4.36 -0.63 5.21
N LEU A 192 4.72 0.01 4.11
CA LEU A 192 4.83 1.48 4.05
C LEU A 192 3.47 2.16 4.27
N ALA A 193 2.39 1.61 3.71
CA ALA A 193 1.02 2.07 3.92
C ALA A 193 0.60 1.94 5.39
N THR A 194 1.04 0.89 6.09
CA THR A 194 0.81 0.72 7.53
C THR A 194 1.39 1.89 8.31
N TYR A 195 2.68 2.22 8.11
CA TYR A 195 3.31 3.35 8.81
C TYR A 195 2.65 4.68 8.48
N LEU A 196 2.31 4.91 7.20
CA LEU A 196 1.62 6.14 6.78
C LEU A 196 0.23 6.27 7.42
N THR A 197 -0.54 5.18 7.48
CA THR A 197 -1.87 5.19 8.12
C THR A 197 -1.75 5.46 9.62
N PHE A 198 -0.73 4.91 10.26
CA PHE A 198 -0.44 5.15 11.67
C PHE A 198 -0.11 6.62 11.93
N ASP A 199 0.80 7.21 11.15
CA ASP A 199 1.17 8.62 11.30
C ASP A 199 0.00 9.57 11.01
N LEU A 200 -0.83 9.30 10.00
CA LEU A 200 -2.04 10.08 9.72
C LEU A 200 -2.99 10.07 10.92
N ALA A 201 -3.22 8.91 11.53
CA ALA A 201 -4.07 8.76 12.70
C ALA A 201 -3.50 9.50 13.92
N GLN A 202 -2.20 9.38 14.14
CA GLN A 202 -1.53 9.85 15.34
C GLN A 202 -1.12 11.32 15.26
N GLN A 203 -0.53 11.75 14.14
CA GLN A 203 0.05 13.09 14.01
C GLN A 203 -0.94 14.11 13.47
N ALA A 204 -1.81 13.70 12.54
CA ALA A 204 -2.76 14.58 11.89
C ALA A 204 -4.18 14.46 12.45
N ALA A 205 -4.43 13.58 13.42
CA ALA A 205 -5.75 13.17 13.89
C ALA A 205 -6.68 12.82 12.70
N ARG A 206 -6.09 12.29 11.60
CA ARG A 206 -6.77 11.96 10.37
C ARG A 206 -6.95 10.46 10.25
N GLN A 207 -8.19 10.00 10.43
CA GLN A 207 -8.49 8.59 10.19
C GLN A 207 -8.53 8.30 8.68
N ALA A 208 -7.91 7.18 8.31
CA ALA A 208 -7.95 6.63 6.98
C ALA A 208 -8.37 5.15 7.05
N TYR A 209 -8.97 4.66 5.98
CA TYR A 209 -9.26 3.23 5.82
C TYR A 209 -8.03 2.54 5.20
N GLY A 210 -7.40 1.64 5.97
CA GLY A 210 -6.23 0.89 5.51
C GLY A 210 -6.60 -0.35 4.70
N VAL A 211 -6.01 -0.54 3.50
CA VAL A 211 -6.17 -1.75 2.69
C VAL A 211 -4.78 -2.30 2.37
N PHE A 212 -4.38 -3.33 3.10
CA PHE A 212 -3.03 -3.89 3.02
C PHE A 212 -3.08 -5.25 2.35
N VAL A 213 -2.49 -5.33 1.16
CA VAL A 213 -2.57 -6.51 0.29
C VAL A 213 -1.21 -7.21 0.28
N ALA A 214 -1.17 -8.51 0.55
CA ALA A 214 0.07 -9.29 0.61
C ALA A 214 1.12 -8.66 1.55
N SER A 215 0.67 -8.15 2.70
CA SER A 215 1.54 -7.37 3.59
C SER A 215 2.54 -8.25 4.31
N PRO A 216 3.86 -7.98 4.22
CA PRO A 216 4.81 -8.54 5.16
C PRO A 216 4.52 -8.00 6.56
N LYS A 217 5.08 -8.65 7.59
CA LYS A 217 4.94 -8.21 8.98
C LYS A 217 5.71 -6.89 9.17
N PRO A 218 5.05 -5.78 9.50
CA PRO A 218 5.70 -4.47 9.55
C PRO A 218 6.52 -4.25 10.82
N GLY A 219 6.24 -4.99 11.90
CA GLY A 219 6.89 -4.82 13.19
C GLY A 219 6.63 -5.96 14.16
N ASP A 220 6.90 -5.72 15.42
CA ASP A 220 6.71 -6.63 16.53
C ASP A 220 5.26 -6.62 17.09
N ALA A 221 5.03 -7.32 18.19
CA ALA A 221 3.71 -7.42 18.82
C ALA A 221 3.25 -6.10 19.42
N ASP A 222 4.15 -5.30 19.95
CA ASP A 222 3.83 -4.01 20.55
C ASP A 222 3.47 -2.99 19.47
N PHE A 223 4.17 -2.97 18.35
CA PHE A 223 3.80 -2.16 17.18
C PHE A 223 2.43 -2.58 16.62
N ALA A 224 2.20 -3.87 16.42
CA ALA A 224 0.91 -4.36 15.90
C ALA A 224 -0.26 -3.97 16.81
N LYS A 225 -0.07 -4.02 18.13
CA LYS A 225 -1.05 -3.60 19.13
C LYS A 225 -1.27 -2.08 19.13
N ALA A 226 -0.18 -1.30 19.07
CA ALA A 226 -0.27 0.17 19.01
C ALA A 226 -0.99 0.62 17.73
N PHE A 227 -0.70 -0.01 16.60
CA PHE A 227 -1.37 0.24 15.33
C PHE A 227 -2.88 -0.06 15.42
N ASP A 228 -3.26 -1.25 15.90
CA ASP A 228 -4.68 -1.65 16.00
C ASP A 228 -5.48 -0.76 16.96
N ALA A 229 -4.83 -0.21 17.97
CA ALA A 229 -5.45 0.74 18.89
C ALA A 229 -5.65 2.14 18.29
N ALA A 230 -4.75 2.56 17.41
CA ALA A 230 -4.74 3.91 16.82
C ALA A 230 -5.58 4.02 15.54
N VAL A 231 -5.56 2.99 14.71
CA VAL A 231 -6.22 2.97 13.40
C VAL A 231 -7.58 2.30 13.52
N LEU A 232 -8.63 3.10 13.36
CA LEU A 232 -10.01 2.65 13.62
C LEU A 232 -10.50 1.61 12.63
N ASP A 233 -10.07 1.70 11.36
CA ASP A 233 -10.56 0.82 10.31
C ASP A 233 -9.48 0.44 9.29
N TYR A 234 -9.26 -0.87 9.12
CA TYR A 234 -8.34 -1.42 8.14
C TYR A 234 -8.61 -2.91 7.92
N VAL A 235 -8.07 -3.43 6.81
CA VAL A 235 -8.09 -4.86 6.48
C VAL A 235 -6.75 -5.27 5.90
N VAL A 236 -6.31 -6.49 6.21
CA VAL A 236 -5.14 -7.13 5.62
C VAL A 236 -5.60 -8.34 4.82
N TYR A 237 -5.31 -8.35 3.52
CA TYR A 237 -5.65 -9.48 2.64
C TYR A 237 -4.42 -10.33 2.37
N ASP A 238 -4.50 -11.61 2.69
CA ASP A 238 -3.45 -12.60 2.50
C ASP A 238 -3.94 -13.79 1.67
N ASN A 239 -3.28 -14.05 0.56
CA ASN A 239 -3.43 -15.32 -0.13
C ASN A 239 -2.68 -16.41 0.66
N VAL A 240 -3.37 -17.50 1.01
CA VAL A 240 -2.77 -18.62 1.78
C VAL A 240 -1.58 -19.30 1.09
N ARG A 241 -1.37 -19.04 -0.20
CA ARG A 241 -0.24 -19.56 -1.00
C ARG A 241 0.87 -18.52 -1.18
N ASP A 242 0.67 -17.29 -0.70
CA ASP A 242 1.68 -16.24 -0.79
C ASP A 242 2.61 -16.32 0.42
N ILE A 243 3.91 -16.37 0.17
CA ILE A 243 4.93 -16.46 1.24
C ILE A 243 5.22 -15.10 1.88
N VAL A 244 4.95 -13.98 1.20
CA VAL A 244 5.33 -12.64 1.67
C VAL A 244 4.64 -12.25 2.99
N PRO A 245 3.35 -12.54 3.21
CA PRO A 245 2.70 -12.29 4.49
C PRO A 245 3.31 -13.04 5.70
N ASP A 246 4.05 -14.12 5.43
CA ASP A 246 4.76 -14.85 6.49
C ASP A 246 6.13 -14.25 6.83
N MET A 247 6.61 -13.31 6.02
CA MET A 247 7.90 -12.66 6.20
C MET A 247 7.74 -11.31 6.92
N PRO A 248 8.75 -10.89 7.68
CA PRO A 248 9.83 -11.68 8.25
C PRO A 248 9.31 -12.80 9.20
N PRO A 249 10.10 -13.86 9.44
CA PRO A 249 9.66 -14.97 10.30
C PRO A 249 9.30 -14.53 11.72
N ALA A 250 8.21 -15.09 12.29
CA ALA A 250 7.78 -14.80 13.67
C ALA A 250 8.84 -15.17 14.72
N LEU A 251 9.73 -16.13 14.41
CA LEU A 251 10.86 -16.51 15.28
C LEU A 251 11.83 -15.34 15.54
N LEU A 252 11.83 -14.34 14.66
CA LEU A 252 12.65 -13.13 14.80
C LEU A 252 11.90 -11.98 15.51
N GLY A 253 10.79 -12.26 16.18
CA GLY A 253 10.00 -11.29 16.94
C GLY A 253 8.92 -10.56 16.15
N TYR A 254 8.81 -10.80 14.85
CA TYR A 254 7.80 -10.11 14.02
C TYR A 254 6.40 -10.68 14.19
N THR A 255 5.44 -9.78 14.25
CA THR A 255 4.02 -10.11 14.44
C THR A 255 3.19 -9.51 13.31
N PRO A 256 2.27 -10.30 12.72
CA PRO A 256 1.35 -9.76 11.71
C PRO A 256 0.36 -8.80 12.35
N LEU A 257 -0.11 -7.80 11.57
CA LEU A 257 -1.23 -6.98 12.00
C LEU A 257 -2.48 -7.84 12.22
N PRO A 258 -3.35 -7.47 13.17
CA PRO A 258 -4.68 -8.06 13.30
C PRO A 258 -5.57 -7.80 12.05
N ARG A 259 -6.85 -8.24 12.10
CA ARG A 259 -7.88 -8.03 11.05
C ARG A 259 -7.47 -8.57 9.68
N ARG A 260 -6.88 -9.77 9.67
CA ARG A 260 -6.48 -10.48 8.45
C ARG A 260 -7.64 -11.27 7.86
N VAL A 261 -7.76 -11.18 6.53
CA VAL A 261 -8.67 -11.98 5.72
C VAL A 261 -7.84 -12.90 4.84
N TYR A 262 -7.98 -14.20 5.07
CA TYR A 262 -7.26 -15.22 4.30
C TYR A 262 -8.05 -15.56 3.03
N LEU A 263 -7.42 -15.33 1.89
CA LEU A 263 -7.97 -15.64 0.57
C LEU A 263 -7.48 -17.01 0.13
N THR A 264 -8.38 -17.79 -0.43
CA THR A 264 -8.10 -19.12 -0.96
C THR A 264 -8.48 -19.20 -2.45
N GLU A 265 -8.02 -20.23 -3.15
CA GLU A 265 -8.41 -20.46 -4.54
C GLU A 265 -9.93 -20.61 -4.72
N HIS A 266 -10.64 -21.10 -3.71
CA HIS A 266 -12.10 -21.22 -3.73
C HIS A 266 -12.81 -19.86 -3.66
N SER A 267 -12.12 -18.82 -3.25
CA SER A 267 -12.64 -17.45 -3.24
C SER A 267 -12.52 -16.78 -4.60
N SER A 268 -11.75 -17.35 -5.54
CA SER A 268 -11.40 -16.70 -6.81
C SER A 268 -12.41 -17.00 -7.93
N GLN A 269 -12.80 -15.95 -8.67
CA GLN A 269 -13.50 -16.08 -9.96
C GLN A 269 -12.56 -16.36 -11.12
N ALA A 270 -11.27 -16.47 -10.87
CA ALA A 270 -10.24 -16.73 -11.86
C ALA A 270 -9.41 -17.95 -11.46
N VAL A 271 -9.00 -18.72 -12.43
CA VAL A 271 -8.02 -19.80 -12.23
C VAL A 271 -6.63 -19.18 -12.18
N ILE A 272 -6.08 -19.08 -10.98
CA ILE A 272 -4.76 -18.52 -10.75
C ILE A 272 -3.72 -19.64 -10.86
N LYS A 273 -2.64 -19.38 -11.59
CA LYS A 273 -1.51 -20.29 -11.69
C LYS A 273 -0.81 -20.42 -10.34
N ASP A 274 -0.63 -21.65 -9.86
CA ASP A 274 0.02 -21.88 -8.56
C ASP A 274 1.54 -21.77 -8.68
N GLU A 275 2.01 -20.53 -8.66
CA GLU A 275 3.43 -20.15 -8.66
C GLU A 275 3.64 -18.99 -7.69
N LEU A 276 4.82 -18.92 -7.07
CA LEU A 276 5.17 -17.87 -6.10
C LEU A 276 4.84 -16.46 -6.60
N ARG A 277 5.07 -16.19 -7.89
CA ARG A 277 4.83 -14.91 -8.51
C ARG A 277 3.34 -14.61 -8.66
N SER A 278 2.57 -15.56 -9.15
CA SER A 278 1.12 -15.42 -9.31
C SER A 278 0.43 -15.30 -7.96
N ASN A 279 0.86 -16.07 -6.98
CA ASN A 279 0.32 -16.06 -5.64
C ASN A 279 0.53 -14.72 -4.92
N HIS A 280 1.56 -13.96 -5.32
CA HIS A 280 1.89 -12.65 -4.75
C HIS A 280 1.40 -11.46 -5.60
N HIS A 281 0.89 -11.67 -6.80
CA HIS A 281 0.58 -10.59 -7.72
C HIS A 281 -0.72 -9.83 -7.34
N ALA A 282 -0.71 -8.48 -7.36
CA ALA A 282 -1.86 -7.66 -6.97
C ALA A 282 -3.14 -7.98 -7.78
N LEU A 283 -3.02 -8.28 -9.09
CA LEU A 283 -4.16 -8.66 -9.92
C LEU A 283 -4.73 -10.03 -9.56
N CYS A 284 -3.93 -10.94 -9.03
CA CYS A 284 -4.44 -12.21 -8.50
C CYS A 284 -5.24 -11.99 -7.22
N TYR A 285 -4.83 -11.07 -6.36
CA TYR A 285 -5.62 -10.62 -5.22
C TYR A 285 -6.92 -9.94 -5.68
N ALA A 286 -6.88 -9.11 -6.72
CA ALA A 286 -8.11 -8.54 -7.31
C ALA A 286 -9.09 -9.62 -7.76
N ALA A 287 -8.59 -10.69 -8.40
CA ALA A 287 -9.41 -11.81 -8.83
C ALA A 287 -10.02 -12.58 -7.64
N MET A 288 -9.24 -12.79 -6.57
CA MET A 288 -9.72 -13.43 -5.34
C MET A 288 -10.75 -12.58 -4.60
N LEU A 289 -10.67 -11.26 -4.73
CA LEU A 289 -11.62 -10.30 -4.18
C LEU A 289 -12.81 -10.00 -5.12
N HIS A 290 -12.99 -10.83 -6.14
CA HIS A 290 -14.11 -10.76 -7.07
C HIS A 290 -14.17 -9.48 -7.92
N TYR A 291 -13.00 -8.97 -8.37
CA TYR A 291 -13.01 -7.90 -9.35
C TYR A 291 -13.86 -8.30 -10.58
N PRO A 292 -14.78 -7.46 -11.07
CA PRO A 292 -15.88 -7.89 -11.92
C PRO A 292 -15.49 -8.12 -13.40
N LEU A 293 -14.44 -8.88 -13.67
CA LEU A 293 -14.10 -9.35 -15.01
C LEU A 293 -14.66 -10.78 -15.23
N LYS A 294 -15.35 -10.94 -16.37
CA LYS A 294 -16.15 -12.13 -16.66
C LYS A 294 -15.48 -13.10 -17.65
N SER A 295 -14.35 -12.72 -18.24
CA SER A 295 -13.68 -13.56 -19.23
C SER A 295 -12.18 -13.50 -19.09
N LEU A 296 -11.51 -14.58 -19.51
CA LEU A 296 -10.05 -14.62 -19.58
C LEU A 296 -9.48 -13.53 -20.49
N GLU A 297 -10.19 -13.15 -21.55
CA GLU A 297 -9.74 -12.09 -22.46
C GLU A 297 -9.71 -10.72 -21.76
N GLN A 298 -10.71 -10.43 -20.91
CA GLN A 298 -10.72 -9.21 -20.10
C GLN A 298 -9.56 -9.18 -19.11
N TRP A 299 -9.28 -10.31 -18.43
CA TRP A 299 -8.12 -10.43 -17.56
C TRP A 299 -6.80 -10.26 -18.32
N LYS A 300 -6.67 -10.91 -19.50
CA LYS A 300 -5.49 -10.74 -20.35
C LYS A 300 -5.30 -9.31 -20.83
N ALA A 301 -6.38 -8.60 -21.15
CA ALA A 301 -6.31 -7.19 -21.53
C ALA A 301 -5.78 -6.30 -20.38
N LEU A 302 -6.15 -6.62 -19.14
CA LEU A 302 -5.63 -5.93 -17.95
C LEU A 302 -4.16 -6.27 -17.70
N LEU A 303 -3.75 -7.52 -17.98
CA LEU A 303 -2.42 -8.07 -17.76
C LEU A 303 -1.39 -7.69 -18.84
N VAL A 304 -1.81 -7.19 -20.00
CA VAL A 304 -0.91 -6.92 -21.17
C VAL A 304 0.23 -5.96 -20.87
N ARG A 305 0.15 -5.21 -19.80
CA ARG A 305 1.18 -4.23 -19.40
C ARG A 305 2.29 -4.83 -18.55
N ASP A 306 2.05 -5.97 -17.95
CA ASP A 306 2.99 -6.65 -17.08
C ASP A 306 3.37 -8.00 -17.66
N ASP A 307 4.57 -8.12 -18.22
CA ASP A 307 5.13 -9.39 -18.75
C ASP A 307 5.09 -10.52 -17.72
N CYS A 308 4.99 -10.17 -16.45
CA CYS A 308 4.87 -11.09 -15.33
C CYS A 308 3.49 -11.70 -15.17
N ALA A 309 2.47 -10.94 -15.51
CA ALA A 309 1.10 -11.30 -15.21
C ALA A 309 0.39 -12.00 -16.36
N ALA A 310 0.98 -11.96 -17.57
CA ALA A 310 0.35 -12.47 -18.79
C ALA A 310 -0.14 -13.93 -18.70
N ASP A 311 0.46 -14.74 -17.84
CA ASP A 311 0.08 -16.14 -17.61
C ASP A 311 -0.38 -16.47 -16.17
N CYS A 312 -0.43 -15.48 -15.29
CA CYS A 312 -0.87 -15.66 -13.88
C CYS A 312 -2.32 -16.13 -13.79
N ILE A 313 -3.18 -15.67 -14.70
CA ILE A 313 -4.59 -16.01 -14.74
C ILE A 313 -4.83 -16.86 -15.99
N GLN A 314 -5.17 -18.14 -15.78
CA GLN A 314 -5.30 -19.15 -16.82
C GLN A 314 -6.74 -19.39 -17.27
N GLY A 315 -7.72 -18.88 -16.52
CA GLY A 315 -9.13 -19.05 -16.81
C GLY A 315 -9.98 -18.10 -15.99
N ALA A 316 -11.23 -17.93 -16.37
CA ALA A 316 -12.25 -17.24 -15.60
C ALA A 316 -13.39 -18.22 -15.33
N THR A 317 -13.81 -18.34 -14.09
CA THR A 317 -14.98 -19.15 -13.70
C THR A 317 -16.23 -18.30 -13.89
N PRO A 318 -17.21 -18.72 -14.71
CA PRO A 318 -18.45 -17.99 -14.83
C PRO A 318 -19.18 -17.89 -13.48
N LEU A 319 -19.70 -16.71 -13.17
CA LEU A 319 -20.45 -16.42 -11.93
C LEU A 319 -21.62 -17.41 -11.65
N LEU A 320 -22.08 -18.15 -12.65
CA LEU A 320 -23.21 -19.07 -12.56
C LEU A 320 -22.89 -20.42 -11.90
N GLU A 321 -21.62 -20.81 -11.75
CA GLU A 321 -21.24 -22.07 -11.12
C GLU A 321 -21.03 -21.98 -9.62
N LEU A 322 -21.00 -20.76 -9.05
CA LEU A 322 -20.80 -20.52 -7.62
C LEU A 322 -22.10 -20.51 -6.80
N VAL A 323 -23.26 -20.68 -7.43
CA VAL A 323 -24.61 -20.64 -6.79
C VAL A 323 -25.30 -22.00 -6.79
N ALA A 324 -24.62 -23.08 -7.13
CA ALA A 324 -25.18 -24.44 -7.11
C ALA A 324 -24.76 -25.22 -5.87
#